data_78a07bac0da36d5383278dab2d62a6ae
#
_entry.id   78a07bac0da36d5383278dab2d62a6ae
#
_cell.length_a   1.000
_cell.length_b   1.000
_cell.length_c   1.000
_cell.angle_alpha   90.00
_cell.angle_beta   90.00
_cell.angle_gamma   90.00
#
_symmetry.space_group_name_H-M   'P 1'
#
loop_
_entity.id
_entity.type
_entity.pdbx_description
1 polymer ?
#
loop_
_entity_poly.entity_id
_entity_poly.type
_entity_poly.pdbx_seq_one_letter_code
_entity_poly.pdbx_strand_id
1 'polypeptide(L)'
;MAETDWQTAAEKSAFATTPNYADTLAYLERLTKAAPNKLHLERFGTTGEGRPMMVVVASGSGVFTPEAARAAHVPIVLVQAGIHSGEIEGKDAGLALLRDFAVTGKLPHLLDRAVLVFIPVYNIDGHEKTSPYNRINQNGPSEMGFRGQAQYLNLNRDYVKADAPETRAWLKLWQHWRPDFLIDVHTTDGADYQYDLTWYLEDPHKLYPAVSQWQQQAMAQVTPAYEARGHLASIYLEFRDGTDPTKGIVNFGSGARFSTGYAALQNRPALLIETHMLKSYAVRVQATYDLVSLLLDYAGQHGAELVKANAEADATTIARAKSPAAEVAITYKPDPATTDYALKGYAYTVTHSDVSGGNWIQYDPKTPKTYTIPNANGLLPDISITPPVAYVVPAQWTDVIARLEAHGLRMERLSCSVKLRGTSYQIDDPVWAERPFEGHHVLQSFKASRVTREDVLPPGSVVVPMDQPGANVAIELLEPEAPDSLLRWGYLDATFEPKEYGEPRVVEKLARDMLQHSPKLAAEFADKLKSDTAFAASPRARLEFFFERSPWYAAQDVGRYPVLGVDRKALESKLCEG
;
A
#
# COMPACT_ATOMS: atom_id res chain seq x y z
N MET A 1 38.22 14.49 -15.52
CA MET A 1 37.79 13.22 -16.13
C MET A 1 36.74 13.58 -17.19
N ALA A 2 36.82 12.99 -18.35
CA ALA A 2 35.85 13.28 -19.42
C ALA A 2 34.45 12.81 -19.01
N GLU A 3 33.40 13.53 -19.43
CA GLU A 3 31.99 13.22 -19.13
C GLU A 3 31.62 11.78 -19.56
N THR A 4 32.21 11.31 -20.68
CA THR A 4 32.09 9.95 -21.19
C THR A 4 32.52 8.85 -20.22
N ASP A 5 33.42 9.16 -19.28
CA ASP A 5 33.89 8.17 -18.29
C ASP A 5 32.79 7.83 -17.25
N TRP A 6 31.76 8.67 -17.11
CA TRP A 6 30.70 8.56 -16.11
C TRP A 6 29.35 8.18 -16.70
N GLN A 7 29.27 7.82 -17.98
CA GLN A 7 28.04 7.30 -18.57
C GLN A 7 27.57 6.05 -17.81
N THR A 8 26.25 5.96 -17.58
CA THR A 8 25.62 4.74 -17.04
C THR A 8 25.70 3.60 -18.07
N ALA A 9 25.45 2.37 -17.63
CA ALA A 9 25.40 1.24 -18.55
C ALA A 9 24.25 1.38 -19.58
N ALA A 10 23.11 1.92 -19.16
CA ALA A 10 21.98 2.20 -20.04
C ALA A 10 22.36 3.22 -21.13
N GLU A 11 23.01 4.33 -20.77
CA GLU A 11 23.50 5.34 -21.74
C GLU A 11 24.52 4.76 -22.72
N LYS A 12 25.47 3.93 -22.25
CA LYS A 12 26.48 3.27 -23.10
C LYS A 12 25.87 2.34 -24.14
N SER A 13 24.75 1.68 -23.79
CA SER A 13 24.01 0.82 -24.70
C SER A 13 22.99 1.57 -25.57
N ALA A 14 22.98 2.92 -25.52
CA ALA A 14 21.92 3.75 -26.12
C ALA A 14 20.51 3.31 -25.63
N PHE A 15 20.39 2.95 -24.36
CA PHE A 15 19.18 2.48 -23.70
C PHE A 15 18.61 1.17 -24.26
N ALA A 16 19.43 0.36 -24.92
CA ALA A 16 19.04 -0.98 -25.35
C ALA A 16 18.99 -1.98 -24.15
N THR A 17 19.85 -1.78 -23.15
CA THR A 17 19.95 -2.64 -21.96
C THR A 17 19.94 -1.82 -20.68
N THR A 18 19.69 -2.49 -19.56
CA THR A 18 19.81 -1.96 -18.20
C THR A 18 20.82 -2.81 -17.41
N PRO A 19 21.62 -2.24 -16.49
CA PRO A 19 22.58 -3.01 -15.69
C PRO A 19 21.89 -3.97 -14.72
N ASN A 20 22.50 -5.12 -14.47
CA ASN A 20 22.13 -6.00 -13.38
C ASN A 20 22.40 -5.34 -12.00
N TYR A 21 22.03 -6.00 -10.92
CA TYR A 21 22.17 -5.42 -9.58
C TYR A 21 23.64 -5.26 -9.15
N ALA A 22 24.50 -6.22 -9.47
CA ALA A 22 25.92 -6.12 -9.15
C ALA A 22 26.61 -4.94 -9.86
N ASP A 23 26.33 -4.74 -11.15
CA ASP A 23 26.86 -3.61 -11.93
C ASP A 23 26.26 -2.27 -11.44
N THR A 24 25.00 -2.27 -11.02
CA THR A 24 24.35 -1.11 -10.39
C THR A 24 25.08 -0.72 -9.11
N LEU A 25 25.39 -1.68 -8.22
CA LEU A 25 26.13 -1.42 -6.98
C LEU A 25 27.55 -0.95 -7.26
N ALA A 26 28.26 -1.59 -8.19
CA ALA A 26 29.61 -1.17 -8.56
C ALA A 26 29.65 0.28 -9.07
N TYR A 27 28.63 0.69 -9.83
CA TYR A 27 28.51 2.06 -10.29
C TYR A 27 28.24 3.04 -9.12
N LEU A 28 27.35 2.69 -8.18
CA LEU A 28 27.06 3.50 -7.00
C LEU A 28 28.27 3.61 -6.07
N GLU A 29 29.00 2.54 -5.85
CA GLU A 29 30.26 2.54 -5.07
C GLU A 29 31.30 3.47 -5.71
N ARG A 30 31.42 3.45 -7.04
CA ARG A 30 32.30 4.33 -7.79
C ARG A 30 31.89 5.80 -7.64
N LEU A 31 30.59 6.12 -7.72
CA LEU A 31 30.08 7.49 -7.50
C LEU A 31 30.34 7.96 -6.06
N THR A 32 30.04 7.11 -5.08
CA THR A 32 30.25 7.42 -3.66
C THR A 32 31.73 7.65 -3.34
N LYS A 33 32.60 6.83 -3.91
CA LYS A 33 34.06 7.01 -3.78
C LYS A 33 34.55 8.32 -4.42
N ALA A 34 33.95 8.75 -5.52
CA ALA A 34 34.30 9.98 -6.21
C ALA A 34 33.79 11.24 -5.48
N ALA A 35 32.65 11.14 -4.79
CA ALA A 35 32.02 12.26 -4.10
C ALA A 35 31.55 11.89 -2.68
N PRO A 36 32.45 11.50 -1.75
CA PRO A 36 32.08 11.00 -0.42
C PRO A 36 31.47 12.07 0.49
N ASN A 37 31.62 13.35 0.14
CA ASN A 37 30.99 14.48 0.82
C ASN A 37 29.56 14.79 0.32
N LYS A 38 29.10 14.11 -0.72
CA LYS A 38 27.75 14.28 -1.32
C LYS A 38 26.92 13.02 -1.32
N LEU A 39 27.55 11.84 -1.32
CA LEU A 39 26.90 10.54 -1.42
C LEU A 39 27.36 9.60 -0.30
N HIS A 40 26.40 8.91 0.28
CA HIS A 40 26.61 7.83 1.24
C HIS A 40 25.81 6.60 0.82
N LEU A 41 26.45 5.43 0.77
CA LEU A 41 25.81 4.16 0.41
C LEU A 41 25.68 3.31 1.69
N GLU A 42 24.48 2.88 2.02
CA GLU A 42 24.23 2.06 3.20
C GLU A 42 23.33 0.85 2.90
N ARG A 43 23.47 -0.19 3.71
CA ARG A 43 22.62 -1.37 3.64
C ARG A 43 21.46 -1.22 4.62
N PHE A 44 20.22 -1.37 4.12
CA PHE A 44 19.03 -1.30 4.97
C PHE A 44 18.32 -2.66 5.16
N GLY A 45 18.72 -3.70 4.39
CA GLY A 45 18.07 -5.01 4.50
C GLY A 45 18.76 -6.13 3.76
N THR A 46 18.05 -7.22 3.66
CA THR A 46 18.43 -8.42 2.91
C THR A 46 17.19 -9.02 2.26
N THR A 47 17.29 -9.41 0.99
CA THR A 47 16.18 -10.02 0.24
C THR A 47 15.95 -11.49 0.67
N GLY A 48 14.85 -12.07 0.17
CA GLY A 48 14.55 -13.48 0.36
C GLY A 48 15.63 -14.44 -0.14
N GLU A 49 16.37 -14.08 -1.20
CA GLU A 49 17.50 -14.85 -1.74
C GLU A 49 18.87 -14.44 -1.13
N GLY A 50 18.88 -13.59 -0.11
CA GLY A 50 20.10 -13.24 0.65
C GLY A 50 20.90 -12.07 0.07
N ARG A 51 20.40 -11.35 -0.94
CA ARG A 51 21.11 -10.19 -1.52
C ARG A 51 21.01 -8.96 -0.61
N PRO A 52 22.06 -8.14 -0.50
CA PRO A 52 22.01 -6.90 0.28
C PRO A 52 21.08 -5.88 -0.39
N MET A 53 20.17 -5.30 0.38
CA MET A 53 19.34 -4.18 -0.05
C MET A 53 20.06 -2.88 0.30
N MET A 54 20.38 -2.08 -0.73
CA MET A 54 21.17 -0.87 -0.58
C MET A 54 20.35 0.38 -0.86
N VAL A 55 20.66 1.44 -0.15
CA VAL A 55 20.11 2.79 -0.34
C VAL A 55 21.24 3.79 -0.47
N VAL A 56 21.05 4.81 -1.31
CA VAL A 56 21.97 5.95 -1.43
C VAL A 56 21.36 7.15 -0.73
N VAL A 57 22.10 7.72 0.21
CA VAL A 57 21.77 9.02 0.79
C VAL A 57 22.59 10.08 0.07
N ALA A 58 21.92 11.08 -0.50
CA ALA A 58 22.56 12.17 -1.23
C ALA A 58 22.19 13.52 -0.62
N SER A 59 23.17 14.40 -0.45
CA SER A 59 23.02 15.73 0.16
C SER A 59 24.10 16.67 -0.34
N GLY A 60 23.73 17.91 -0.70
CA GLY A 60 24.66 18.98 -1.05
C GLY A 60 25.42 19.55 0.14
N SER A 61 24.84 19.45 1.34
CA SER A 61 25.39 19.95 2.59
C SER A 61 26.07 18.90 3.47
N GLY A 62 26.19 17.64 2.98
CA GLY A 62 26.80 16.53 3.73
C GLY A 62 25.95 16.02 4.89
N VAL A 63 24.64 16.17 4.81
CA VAL A 63 23.66 15.69 5.80
C VAL A 63 23.28 14.25 5.44
N PHE A 64 23.80 13.26 6.18
CA PHE A 64 23.64 11.84 5.88
C PHE A 64 22.90 11.06 6.97
N THR A 65 22.31 11.72 7.96
CA THR A 65 21.48 11.07 8.97
C THR A 65 20.16 11.81 9.16
N PRO A 66 19.10 11.12 9.61
CA PRO A 66 17.81 11.75 9.84
C PRO A 66 17.86 12.82 10.93
N GLU A 67 18.71 12.66 11.97
CA GLU A 67 18.89 13.63 13.04
C GLU A 67 19.52 14.93 12.50
N ALA A 68 20.54 14.79 11.65
CA ALA A 68 21.18 15.94 11.02
C ALA A 68 20.23 16.69 10.08
N ALA A 69 19.39 15.97 9.31
CA ALA A 69 18.38 16.56 8.43
C ALA A 69 17.35 17.37 9.23
N ARG A 70 16.87 16.82 10.34
CA ARG A 70 15.92 17.51 11.24
C ARG A 70 16.55 18.72 11.89
N ALA A 71 17.81 18.62 12.37
CA ALA A 71 18.54 19.73 12.94
C ALA A 71 18.81 20.86 11.93
N ALA A 72 19.01 20.50 10.66
CA ALA A 72 19.17 21.45 9.55
C ALA A 72 17.84 21.97 8.99
N HIS A 73 16.70 21.45 9.45
CA HIS A 73 15.35 21.77 8.95
C HIS A 73 15.20 21.57 7.44
N VAL A 74 15.86 20.54 6.88
CA VAL A 74 15.76 20.18 5.47
C VAL A 74 14.86 18.95 5.30
N PRO A 75 13.99 18.90 4.26
CA PRO A 75 13.13 17.77 4.01
C PRO A 75 13.92 16.53 3.57
N ILE A 76 13.41 15.37 3.94
CA ILE A 76 13.90 14.06 3.51
C ILE A 76 12.95 13.54 2.44
N VAL A 77 13.44 13.33 1.22
CA VAL A 77 12.68 12.77 0.10
C VAL A 77 13.16 11.34 -0.13
N LEU A 78 12.24 10.39 0.03
CA LEU A 78 12.47 8.98 -0.32
C LEU A 78 12.03 8.76 -1.76
N VAL A 79 12.95 8.37 -2.63
CA VAL A 79 12.67 7.94 -4.00
C VAL A 79 12.95 6.46 -4.10
N GLN A 80 11.99 5.68 -4.56
CA GLN A 80 12.16 4.25 -4.78
C GLN A 80 11.86 3.86 -6.21
N ALA A 81 12.62 2.90 -6.75
CA ALA A 81 12.46 2.37 -8.08
C ALA A 81 12.50 0.84 -8.08
N GLY A 82 11.97 0.23 -9.11
CA GLY A 82 12.05 -1.20 -9.35
C GLY A 82 11.31 -2.07 -8.31
N ILE A 83 10.19 -1.60 -7.77
CA ILE A 83 9.29 -2.45 -6.98
C ILE A 83 8.67 -3.54 -7.85
N HIS A 84 8.34 -3.21 -9.09
CA HIS A 84 8.15 -4.16 -10.18
C HIS A 84 9.42 -4.13 -11.04
N SER A 85 10.20 -5.16 -10.99
CA SER A 85 11.59 -5.14 -11.45
C SER A 85 11.80 -5.01 -12.96
N GLY A 86 10.72 -5.13 -13.73
CA GLY A 86 10.74 -4.81 -15.16
C GLY A 86 10.42 -3.34 -15.48
N GLU A 87 9.94 -2.58 -14.50
CA GLU A 87 9.66 -1.15 -14.55
C GLU A 87 10.89 -0.42 -13.98
N ILE A 88 11.95 -0.35 -14.79
CA ILE A 88 13.30 -0.10 -14.26
C ILE A 88 13.92 1.25 -14.69
N GLU A 89 13.18 2.10 -15.40
CA GLU A 89 13.63 3.44 -15.78
C GLU A 89 14.00 4.31 -14.58
N GLY A 90 13.31 4.17 -13.46
CA GLY A 90 13.62 4.90 -12.23
C GLY A 90 15.01 4.61 -11.67
N LYS A 91 15.51 3.36 -11.83
CA LYS A 91 16.89 3.01 -11.48
C LYS A 91 17.88 3.79 -12.34
N ASP A 92 17.75 3.71 -13.66
CA ASP A 92 18.72 4.31 -14.57
C ASP A 92 18.64 5.84 -14.58
N ALA A 93 17.44 6.41 -14.41
CA ALA A 93 17.25 7.84 -14.19
C ALA A 93 17.93 8.32 -12.90
N GLY A 94 17.76 7.59 -11.80
CA GLY A 94 18.38 7.89 -10.51
C GLY A 94 19.90 7.80 -10.54
N LEU A 95 20.47 6.80 -11.22
CA LEU A 95 21.92 6.69 -11.42
C LEU A 95 22.48 7.90 -12.19
N ALA A 96 21.81 8.33 -13.26
CA ALA A 96 22.20 9.52 -14.03
C ALA A 96 22.07 10.79 -13.19
N LEU A 97 21.00 10.94 -12.41
CA LEU A 97 20.76 12.08 -11.53
C LEU A 97 21.83 12.19 -10.44
N LEU A 98 22.17 11.10 -9.77
CA LEU A 98 23.23 11.08 -8.76
C LEU A 98 24.59 11.45 -9.36
N ARG A 99 24.92 10.94 -10.56
CA ARG A 99 26.12 11.35 -11.28
C ARG A 99 26.14 12.85 -11.57
N ASP A 100 25.04 13.38 -12.09
CA ASP A 100 24.97 14.78 -12.52
C ASP A 100 24.95 15.75 -11.36
N PHE A 101 24.39 15.34 -10.21
CA PHE A 101 24.48 16.06 -8.96
C PHE A 101 25.89 16.02 -8.33
N ALA A 102 26.47 14.81 -8.22
CA ALA A 102 27.64 14.63 -7.36
C ALA A 102 28.98 14.80 -8.11
N VAL A 103 29.06 14.42 -9.40
CA VAL A 103 30.32 14.24 -10.12
C VAL A 103 30.47 15.19 -11.31
N THR A 104 29.49 15.27 -12.21
CA THR A 104 29.62 16.09 -13.42
C THR A 104 29.32 17.57 -13.19
N GLY A 105 28.58 17.89 -12.13
CA GLY A 105 28.21 19.27 -11.80
C GLY A 105 27.14 19.86 -12.72
N LYS A 106 26.35 19.03 -13.42
CA LYS A 106 25.20 19.51 -14.20
C LYS A 106 24.06 19.98 -13.30
N LEU A 107 23.91 19.37 -12.12
CA LEU A 107 22.89 19.70 -11.11
C LEU A 107 23.54 20.07 -9.77
N PRO A 108 24.45 21.07 -9.72
CA PRO A 108 25.33 21.28 -8.57
C PRO A 108 24.58 21.66 -7.27
N HIS A 109 23.39 22.24 -7.39
CA HIS A 109 22.58 22.78 -6.30
C HIS A 109 21.32 21.98 -5.97
N LEU A 110 21.09 20.86 -6.67
CA LEU A 110 19.84 20.10 -6.59
C LEU A 110 19.46 19.69 -5.15
N LEU A 111 20.45 19.34 -4.32
CA LEU A 111 20.24 18.84 -2.96
C LEU A 111 20.90 19.76 -1.89
N ASP A 112 21.01 21.05 -2.16
CA ASP A 112 21.53 22.00 -1.16
C ASP A 112 20.55 22.20 0.00
N ARG A 113 19.24 21.98 -0.24
CA ARG A 113 18.14 22.19 0.72
C ARG A 113 17.22 20.98 0.90
N ALA A 114 17.66 19.80 0.48
CA ALA A 114 16.93 18.54 0.67
C ALA A 114 17.91 17.39 0.85
N VAL A 115 17.47 16.32 1.47
CA VAL A 115 18.17 15.05 1.52
C VAL A 115 17.40 14.06 0.67
N LEU A 116 18.08 13.44 -0.28
CA LEU A 116 17.54 12.33 -1.07
C LEU A 116 17.96 11.01 -0.44
N VAL A 117 16.98 10.16 -0.14
CA VAL A 117 17.15 8.75 0.20
C VAL A 117 16.66 7.94 -1.00
N PHE A 118 17.57 7.32 -1.75
CA PHE A 118 17.24 6.68 -3.03
C PHE A 118 17.43 5.16 -2.98
N ILE A 119 16.35 4.42 -3.21
CA ILE A 119 16.37 2.96 -3.40
C ILE A 119 16.41 2.69 -4.90
N PRO A 120 17.55 2.27 -5.48
CA PRO A 120 17.68 2.07 -6.93
C PRO A 120 16.89 0.87 -7.43
N VAL A 121 16.83 -0.21 -6.65
CA VAL A 121 16.06 -1.43 -6.95
C VAL A 121 15.47 -1.94 -5.64
N TYR A 122 14.15 -1.88 -5.51
CA TYR A 122 13.47 -2.39 -4.32
C TYR A 122 13.29 -3.91 -4.37
N ASN A 123 12.80 -4.45 -5.49
CA ASN A 123 12.64 -5.89 -5.72
C ASN A 123 13.87 -6.45 -6.44
N ILE A 124 14.95 -6.69 -5.69
CA ILE A 124 16.22 -7.13 -6.25
C ILE A 124 16.12 -8.56 -6.80
N ASP A 125 15.45 -9.46 -6.08
CA ASP A 125 15.35 -10.86 -6.50
C ASP A 125 14.54 -11.02 -7.79
N GLY A 126 13.49 -10.22 -7.96
CA GLY A 126 12.77 -10.12 -9.23
C GLY A 126 13.62 -9.47 -10.33
N HIS A 127 14.46 -8.48 -9.98
CA HIS A 127 15.35 -7.80 -10.93
C HIS A 127 16.37 -8.75 -11.55
N GLU A 128 16.92 -9.66 -10.77
CA GLU A 128 17.91 -10.64 -11.25
C GLU A 128 17.29 -11.82 -12.02
N LYS A 129 15.96 -11.94 -12.03
CA LYS A 129 15.22 -12.90 -12.89
C LYS A 129 14.90 -12.27 -14.24
N THR A 130 15.95 -11.91 -15.01
CA THR A 130 15.79 -11.23 -16.30
C THR A 130 15.31 -12.16 -17.40
N SER A 131 14.48 -11.63 -18.29
CA SER A 131 14.03 -12.30 -19.51
C SER A 131 13.48 -11.28 -20.51
N PRO A 132 13.61 -11.50 -21.82
CA PRO A 132 12.92 -10.68 -22.82
C PRO A 132 11.39 -10.88 -22.81
N TYR A 133 10.88 -11.86 -22.09
CA TYR A 133 9.46 -12.24 -22.04
C TYR A 133 8.74 -11.82 -20.75
N ASN A 134 9.42 -11.15 -19.81
CA ASN A 134 8.81 -10.80 -18.54
C ASN A 134 7.77 -9.67 -18.63
N ARG A 135 7.87 -8.80 -19.63
CA ARG A 135 7.04 -7.59 -19.77
C ARG A 135 6.53 -7.43 -21.19
N ILE A 136 5.53 -8.23 -21.56
CA ILE A 136 4.91 -8.18 -22.90
C ILE A 136 4.38 -6.79 -23.26
N ASN A 137 3.99 -6.00 -22.27
CA ASN A 137 3.36 -4.69 -22.46
C ASN A 137 4.39 -3.57 -22.75
N GLN A 138 5.69 -3.74 -22.46
CA GLN A 138 6.67 -2.66 -22.47
C GLN A 138 7.60 -2.67 -23.67
N ASN A 139 7.87 -1.45 -24.20
CA ASN A 139 8.91 -1.23 -25.21
C ASN A 139 10.30 -1.09 -24.57
N GLY A 140 10.98 -2.22 -24.35
CA GLY A 140 12.34 -2.25 -23.81
C GLY A 140 12.46 -1.98 -22.30
N PRO A 141 13.65 -2.14 -21.74
CA PRO A 141 14.90 -2.62 -22.38
C PRO A 141 14.78 -4.05 -22.91
N SER A 142 15.85 -4.56 -23.57
CA SER A 142 15.84 -5.87 -24.25
C SER A 142 15.54 -7.06 -23.33
N GLU A 143 15.98 -6.98 -22.07
CA GLU A 143 15.65 -7.91 -21.00
C GLU A 143 15.18 -7.14 -19.79
N MET A 144 14.17 -7.66 -19.11
CA MET A 144 13.52 -7.01 -17.98
C MET A 144 13.34 -7.99 -16.83
N GLY A 145 13.36 -7.48 -15.60
CA GLY A 145 13.14 -8.26 -14.39
C GLY A 145 11.70 -8.77 -14.26
N PHE A 146 11.52 -9.71 -13.36
CA PHE A 146 10.22 -10.32 -13.03
C PHE A 146 9.46 -9.48 -12.00
N ARG A 147 8.12 -9.42 -12.12
CA ARG A 147 7.26 -8.57 -11.27
C ARG A 147 7.29 -8.95 -9.80
N GLY A 148 7.22 -10.25 -9.48
CA GLY A 148 7.23 -10.77 -8.10
C GLY A 148 8.63 -10.92 -7.54
N GLN A 149 8.75 -10.86 -6.21
CA GLN A 149 10.01 -11.15 -5.50
C GLN A 149 10.24 -12.67 -5.38
N ALA A 150 11.23 -13.11 -4.58
CA ALA A 150 11.63 -14.52 -4.47
C ALA A 150 10.49 -15.49 -4.12
N GLN A 151 9.53 -15.06 -3.31
CA GLN A 151 8.35 -15.84 -2.91
C GLN A 151 7.12 -15.59 -3.80
N TYR A 152 7.30 -14.95 -4.96
CA TYR A 152 6.24 -14.55 -5.91
C TYR A 152 5.24 -13.53 -5.38
N LEU A 153 5.53 -12.85 -4.27
CA LEU A 153 4.71 -11.75 -3.77
C LEU A 153 5.00 -10.47 -4.55
N ASN A 154 3.96 -9.66 -4.74
CA ASN A 154 4.06 -8.32 -5.28
C ASN A 154 4.29 -7.33 -4.12
N LEU A 155 5.48 -6.75 -4.02
CA LEU A 155 5.82 -5.82 -2.95
C LEU A 155 4.89 -4.59 -2.91
N ASN A 156 4.33 -4.17 -4.08
CA ASN A 156 3.33 -3.10 -4.15
C ASN A 156 1.90 -3.57 -3.77
N ARG A 157 1.77 -4.66 -3.03
CA ARG A 157 0.56 -5.15 -2.36
C ARG A 157 0.86 -5.53 -0.91
N ASP A 158 2.07 -5.23 -0.42
CA ASP A 158 2.59 -5.78 0.82
C ASP A 158 2.84 -4.74 1.92
N TYR A 159 2.64 -3.44 1.66
CA TYR A 159 2.99 -2.37 2.61
C TYR A 159 2.33 -2.51 3.97
N VAL A 160 1.12 -3.02 4.05
CA VAL A 160 0.38 -3.19 5.32
C VAL A 160 0.56 -4.57 5.92
N LYS A 161 0.43 -5.65 5.10
CA LYS A 161 0.54 -7.01 5.63
C LYS A 161 1.98 -7.43 5.96
N ALA A 162 2.99 -6.80 5.31
CA ALA A 162 4.42 -6.95 5.61
C ALA A 162 4.91 -8.42 5.66
N ASP A 163 4.51 -9.23 4.68
CA ASP A 163 4.89 -10.64 4.58
C ASP A 163 6.30 -10.82 4.04
N ALA A 164 6.68 -10.01 3.06
CA ALA A 164 7.99 -10.09 2.45
C ALA A 164 9.10 -9.55 3.36
N PRO A 165 10.28 -10.18 3.40
CA PRO A 165 11.43 -9.66 4.14
C PRO A 165 11.86 -8.28 3.62
N GLU A 166 11.69 -8.01 2.34
CA GLU A 166 11.97 -6.72 1.69
C GLU A 166 11.07 -5.63 2.27
N THR A 167 9.77 -5.89 2.42
CA THR A 167 8.83 -4.93 3.02
C THR A 167 9.15 -4.65 4.48
N ARG A 168 9.49 -5.68 5.26
CA ARG A 168 9.92 -5.47 6.65
C ARG A 168 11.23 -4.67 6.76
N ALA A 169 12.15 -4.83 5.80
CA ALA A 169 13.36 -4.01 5.72
C ALA A 169 13.03 -2.56 5.34
N TRP A 170 12.13 -2.37 4.37
CA TRP A 170 11.66 -1.05 3.97
C TRP A 170 10.94 -0.31 5.12
N LEU A 171 10.10 -0.99 5.88
CA LEU A 171 9.44 -0.42 7.05
C LEU A 171 10.43 0.05 8.12
N LYS A 172 11.53 -0.68 8.32
CA LYS A 172 12.62 -0.25 9.21
C LYS A 172 13.33 1.00 8.66
N LEU A 173 13.58 1.04 7.35
CA LEU A 173 14.16 2.21 6.70
C LEU A 173 13.23 3.42 6.83
N TRP A 174 11.92 3.23 6.59
CA TRP A 174 10.90 4.26 6.78
C TRP A 174 10.87 4.80 8.20
N GLN A 175 10.88 3.93 9.22
CA GLN A 175 10.89 4.34 10.63
C GLN A 175 12.17 5.09 11.00
N HIS A 176 13.32 4.68 10.47
CA HIS A 176 14.60 5.34 10.71
C HIS A 176 14.64 6.74 10.08
N TRP A 177 14.34 6.83 8.79
CA TRP A 177 14.41 8.10 8.06
C TRP A 177 13.19 8.99 8.27
N ARG A 178 12.01 8.41 8.45
CA ARG A 178 10.71 9.12 8.50
C ARG A 178 10.64 10.18 7.41
N PRO A 179 10.65 9.78 6.13
CA PRO A 179 10.72 10.71 5.01
C PRO A 179 9.55 11.69 5.03
N ASP A 180 9.79 12.90 4.56
CA ASP A 180 8.79 13.94 4.46
C ASP A 180 7.96 13.83 3.17
N PHE A 181 8.53 13.21 2.12
CA PHE A 181 7.87 12.98 0.84
C PHE A 181 8.34 11.64 0.23
N LEU A 182 7.41 10.86 -0.30
CA LEU A 182 7.69 9.61 -1.02
C LEU A 182 7.44 9.81 -2.52
N ILE A 183 8.38 9.34 -3.35
CA ILE A 183 8.21 9.22 -4.79
C ILE A 183 8.42 7.75 -5.16
N ASP A 184 7.41 7.13 -5.77
CA ASP A 184 7.44 5.73 -6.22
C ASP A 184 7.37 5.68 -7.75
N VAL A 185 8.37 5.04 -8.39
CA VAL A 185 8.54 5.07 -9.85
C VAL A 185 8.14 3.76 -10.48
N HIS A 186 7.20 3.85 -11.42
CA HIS A 186 6.57 2.74 -12.14
C HIS A 186 6.47 2.98 -13.64
N THR A 187 6.00 1.94 -14.35
CA THR A 187 5.55 1.99 -15.74
C THR A 187 4.14 1.44 -15.85
N THR A 188 3.20 2.27 -16.30
CA THR A 188 1.80 1.89 -16.49
C THR A 188 1.55 1.27 -17.85
N ASP A 189 0.51 0.47 -17.94
CA ASP A 189 -0.10 -0.01 -19.19
C ASP A 189 -1.39 0.77 -19.51
N GLY A 190 -2.21 0.26 -20.42
CA GLY A 190 -3.52 0.80 -20.77
C GLY A 190 -3.57 1.45 -22.15
N ALA A 191 -4.37 2.53 -22.28
CA ALA A 191 -4.59 3.21 -23.54
C ALA A 191 -3.32 3.86 -24.08
N ASP A 192 -3.18 3.92 -25.41
CA ASP A 192 -2.12 4.73 -26.02
C ASP A 192 -2.52 6.21 -26.00
N TYR A 193 -1.61 7.06 -25.52
CA TYR A 193 -1.79 8.49 -25.38
C TYR A 193 -0.48 9.27 -25.60
N GLN A 194 -0.59 10.60 -25.69
CA GLN A 194 0.58 11.44 -26.02
C GLN A 194 1.52 11.65 -24.82
N TYR A 195 1.09 11.43 -23.59
CA TYR A 195 1.87 11.66 -22.38
C TYR A 195 3.05 10.70 -22.27
N ASP A 196 4.21 11.20 -21.83
CA ASP A 196 5.38 10.38 -21.53
C ASP A 196 5.23 9.65 -20.21
N LEU A 197 4.53 10.28 -19.27
CA LEU A 197 4.16 9.70 -17.99
C LEU A 197 2.82 10.24 -17.47
N THR A 198 2.26 9.49 -16.53
CA THR A 198 1.16 9.94 -15.68
C THR A 198 1.59 9.93 -14.22
N TRP A 199 0.87 10.62 -13.37
CA TRP A 199 1.15 10.69 -11.95
C TRP A 199 -0.14 10.59 -11.11
N TYR A 200 -0.01 10.01 -9.92
CA TYR A 200 -1.12 9.91 -8.96
C TYR A 200 -0.71 10.51 -7.62
N LEU A 201 -1.64 11.27 -7.05
CA LEU A 201 -1.62 11.77 -5.68
C LEU A 201 -2.79 11.15 -4.92
N GLU A 202 -2.60 10.89 -3.63
CA GLU A 202 -3.72 10.46 -2.79
C GLU A 202 -4.81 11.53 -2.70
N ASP A 203 -6.05 11.06 -2.63
CA ASP A 203 -7.23 11.91 -2.51
C ASP A 203 -7.14 12.81 -1.26
N PRO A 204 -7.55 14.08 -1.35
CA PRO A 204 -7.53 15.02 -0.23
C PRO A 204 -8.21 14.53 1.05
N HIS A 205 -9.26 13.71 0.94
CA HIS A 205 -9.97 13.17 2.10
C HIS A 205 -9.18 12.12 2.91
N LYS A 206 -8.09 11.60 2.33
CA LYS A 206 -7.18 10.65 3.00
C LYS A 206 -5.99 11.31 3.71
N LEU A 207 -5.82 12.60 3.51
CA LEU A 207 -4.66 13.35 4.00
C LEU A 207 -5.07 14.52 4.90
N TYR A 208 -4.16 14.91 5.78
CA TYR A 208 -4.29 16.19 6.47
C TYR A 208 -4.29 17.34 5.47
N PRO A 209 -5.17 18.36 5.63
CA PRO A 209 -5.39 19.39 4.60
C PRO A 209 -4.10 20.08 4.11
N ALA A 210 -3.19 20.45 5.02
CA ALA A 210 -1.95 21.13 4.63
C ALA A 210 -1.00 20.21 3.86
N VAL A 211 -0.97 18.91 4.17
CA VAL A 211 -0.20 17.89 3.42
C VAL A 211 -0.76 17.72 2.02
N SER A 212 -2.09 17.59 1.91
CA SER A 212 -2.79 17.51 0.62
C SER A 212 -2.55 18.77 -0.23
N GLN A 213 -2.65 19.95 0.37
CA GLN A 213 -2.41 21.21 -0.32
C GLN A 213 -0.98 21.30 -0.86
N TRP A 214 0.02 20.89 -0.07
CA TRP A 214 1.41 20.92 -0.50
C TRP A 214 1.65 20.03 -1.73
N GLN A 215 1.16 18.78 -1.74
CA GLN A 215 1.34 17.88 -2.89
C GLN A 215 0.63 18.38 -4.16
N GLN A 216 -0.55 18.99 -4.02
CA GLN A 216 -1.28 19.59 -5.15
C GLN A 216 -0.50 20.79 -5.72
N GLN A 217 0.02 21.66 -4.86
CA GLN A 217 0.82 22.81 -5.28
C GLN A 217 2.13 22.37 -5.94
N ALA A 218 2.76 21.29 -5.45
CA ALA A 218 3.93 20.71 -6.06
C ALA A 218 3.67 20.34 -7.52
N MET A 219 2.63 19.58 -7.78
CA MET A 219 2.31 19.17 -9.16
C MET A 219 1.80 20.31 -10.03
N ALA A 220 1.09 21.30 -9.46
CA ALA A 220 0.65 22.48 -10.19
C ALA A 220 1.83 23.34 -10.69
N GLN A 221 2.97 23.37 -9.96
CA GLN A 221 4.17 24.10 -10.36
C GLN A 221 5.13 23.25 -11.19
N VAL A 222 5.30 21.98 -10.82
CA VAL A 222 6.26 21.09 -11.48
C VAL A 222 5.76 20.67 -12.86
N THR A 223 4.47 20.42 -13.07
CA THR A 223 3.96 19.97 -14.38
C THR A 223 4.25 20.96 -15.52
N PRO A 224 3.99 22.27 -15.40
CA PRO A 224 4.36 23.22 -16.46
C PRO A 224 5.88 23.30 -16.71
N ALA A 225 6.69 23.19 -15.65
CA ALA A 225 8.15 23.18 -15.80
C ALA A 225 8.66 21.91 -16.49
N TYR A 226 8.00 20.78 -16.25
CA TYR A 226 8.26 19.51 -16.91
C TYR A 226 7.85 19.57 -18.41
N GLU A 227 6.70 20.14 -18.73
CA GLU A 227 6.25 20.34 -20.11
C GLU A 227 7.19 21.30 -20.87
N ALA A 228 7.74 22.32 -20.19
CA ALA A 228 8.74 23.22 -20.79
C ALA A 228 10.07 22.51 -21.15
N ARG A 229 10.34 21.33 -20.61
CA ARG A 229 11.47 20.47 -20.99
C ARG A 229 11.15 19.57 -22.21
N GLY A 230 9.96 19.69 -22.79
CA GLY A 230 9.54 18.98 -23.99
C GLY A 230 8.78 17.67 -23.72
N HIS A 231 8.41 17.41 -22.48
CA HIS A 231 7.60 16.27 -22.09
C HIS A 231 6.11 16.62 -22.01
N LEU A 232 5.28 15.57 -21.96
CA LEU A 232 3.87 15.69 -21.59
C LEU A 232 3.56 14.82 -20.38
N ALA A 233 2.82 15.37 -19.43
CA ALA A 233 2.34 14.65 -18.25
C ALA A 233 0.83 14.78 -18.05
N SER A 234 0.24 13.81 -17.38
CA SER A 234 -1.18 13.77 -17.01
C SER A 234 -1.34 13.25 -15.58
N ILE A 235 -2.48 13.49 -14.99
CA ILE A 235 -2.94 12.67 -13.87
C ILE A 235 -3.04 11.20 -14.32
N TYR A 236 -3.02 10.27 -13.36
CA TYR A 236 -3.18 8.83 -13.66
C TYR A 236 -4.54 8.58 -14.33
N LEU A 237 -4.53 7.74 -15.36
CA LEU A 237 -5.67 7.53 -16.25
C LEU A 237 -6.23 6.11 -16.08
N GLU A 238 -7.06 5.90 -15.05
CA GLU A 238 -7.85 4.69 -14.92
C GLU A 238 -9.14 4.85 -15.73
N PHE A 239 -9.17 4.27 -16.93
CA PHE A 239 -10.33 4.40 -17.81
C PHE A 239 -11.51 3.55 -17.35
N ARG A 240 -12.70 4.13 -17.34
CA ARG A 240 -13.96 3.44 -17.04
C ARG A 240 -14.26 2.29 -18.01
N ASP A 241 -13.80 2.40 -19.24
CA ASP A 241 -13.96 1.40 -20.31
C ASP A 241 -12.67 1.35 -21.14
N GLY A 242 -12.00 0.20 -21.12
CA GLY A 242 -10.74 -0.01 -21.84
C GLY A 242 -10.88 0.03 -23.37
N THR A 243 -12.10 -0.02 -23.93
CA THR A 243 -12.36 0.05 -25.38
C THR A 243 -12.99 1.36 -25.81
N ASP A 244 -13.35 2.23 -24.87
CA ASP A 244 -13.93 3.56 -25.14
C ASP A 244 -13.41 4.60 -24.14
N PRO A 245 -12.26 5.21 -24.40
CA PRO A 245 -11.70 6.25 -23.52
C PRO A 245 -12.62 7.47 -23.31
N THR A 246 -13.59 7.68 -24.19
CA THR A 246 -14.53 8.83 -24.09
C THR A 246 -15.54 8.68 -22.95
N LYS A 247 -15.70 7.47 -22.39
CA LYS A 247 -16.52 7.25 -21.19
C LYS A 247 -15.90 7.81 -19.92
N GLY A 248 -14.66 8.29 -20.00
CA GLY A 248 -13.99 9.01 -18.93
C GLY A 248 -13.13 8.15 -18.03
N ILE A 249 -12.59 8.80 -17.00
CA ILE A 249 -11.68 8.21 -16.02
C ILE A 249 -12.30 8.18 -14.63
N VAL A 250 -11.84 7.24 -13.82
CA VAL A 250 -12.24 7.02 -12.43
C VAL A 250 -11.03 7.04 -11.51
N ASN A 251 -11.25 7.07 -10.20
CA ASN A 251 -10.15 6.97 -9.24
C ASN A 251 -9.51 5.59 -9.30
N PHE A 252 -8.19 5.56 -9.27
CA PHE A 252 -7.37 4.34 -9.21
C PHE A 252 -7.67 3.49 -7.97
N GLY A 253 -8.20 4.10 -6.90
CA GLY A 253 -8.59 3.39 -5.69
C GLY A 253 -7.40 2.89 -4.88
N SER A 254 -6.30 3.65 -4.82
CA SER A 254 -5.15 3.32 -3.99
C SER A 254 -5.57 3.04 -2.55
N GLY A 255 -5.28 1.84 -2.05
CA GLY A 255 -5.47 1.42 -0.66
C GLY A 255 -4.15 1.41 0.11
N ALA A 256 -4.22 1.07 1.38
CA ALA A 256 -3.07 1.03 2.27
C ALA A 256 -2.01 -0.02 1.88
N ARG A 257 -2.37 -1.02 1.08
CA ARG A 257 -1.45 -2.03 0.53
C ARG A 257 -0.46 -1.48 -0.49
N PHE A 258 -0.72 -0.29 -1.06
CA PHE A 258 0.13 0.42 -2.01
C PHE A 258 1.03 1.43 -1.28
N SER A 259 2.13 1.83 -1.93
CA SER A 259 3.09 2.80 -1.38
C SER A 259 2.47 4.14 -1.01
N THR A 260 1.65 4.71 -1.90
CA THR A 260 1.02 6.02 -1.70
C THR A 260 -0.03 5.99 -0.59
N GLY A 261 -0.88 4.95 -0.57
CA GLY A 261 -1.86 4.76 0.49
C GLY A 261 -1.22 4.53 1.86
N TYR A 262 -0.10 3.77 1.91
CA TYR A 262 0.66 3.60 3.15
C TYR A 262 1.28 4.91 3.64
N ALA A 263 1.87 5.71 2.73
CA ALA A 263 2.41 7.03 3.09
C ALA A 263 1.32 7.96 3.65
N ALA A 264 0.09 7.91 3.09
CA ALA A 264 -1.04 8.67 3.61
C ALA A 264 -1.42 8.27 5.05
N LEU A 265 -1.42 6.96 5.38
CA LEU A 265 -1.60 6.48 6.76
C LEU A 265 -0.52 7.01 7.72
N GLN A 266 0.67 7.29 7.20
CA GLN A 266 1.79 7.87 7.93
C GLN A 266 1.80 9.41 7.91
N ASN A 267 0.69 10.05 7.46
CA ASN A 267 0.56 11.51 7.31
C ASN A 267 1.60 12.13 6.36
N ARG A 268 1.99 11.43 5.32
CA ARG A 268 3.02 11.90 4.36
C ARG A 268 2.44 12.01 2.96
N PRO A 269 2.77 13.07 2.22
CA PRO A 269 2.46 13.13 0.81
C PRO A 269 3.26 12.07 0.05
N ALA A 270 2.68 11.55 -1.00
CA ALA A 270 3.35 10.62 -1.90
C ALA A 270 2.95 10.88 -3.34
N LEU A 271 3.89 10.71 -4.25
CA LEU A 271 3.67 10.75 -5.68
C LEU A 271 4.00 9.39 -6.30
N LEU A 272 3.02 8.81 -6.99
CA LEU A 272 3.24 7.71 -7.90
C LEU A 272 3.58 8.29 -9.28
N ILE A 273 4.71 7.88 -9.85
CA ILE A 273 5.10 8.18 -11.23
C ILE A 273 4.86 6.93 -12.06
N GLU A 274 4.14 7.07 -13.16
CA GLU A 274 3.83 5.98 -14.08
C GLU A 274 4.25 6.38 -15.50
N THR A 275 5.44 5.96 -15.93
CA THR A 275 5.88 6.16 -17.31
C THR A 275 5.04 5.30 -18.25
N HIS A 276 4.88 5.73 -19.51
CA HIS A 276 4.01 5.00 -20.44
C HIS A 276 4.75 3.86 -21.12
N MET A 277 4.22 2.65 -21.01
CA MET A 277 4.81 1.40 -21.53
C MET A 277 5.19 1.43 -23.02
N LEU A 278 4.43 2.16 -23.85
CA LEU A 278 4.66 2.23 -25.31
C LEU A 278 5.73 3.24 -25.73
N LYS A 279 6.18 4.10 -24.81
CA LYS A 279 7.33 4.98 -25.05
C LYS A 279 8.63 4.16 -25.03
N SER A 280 9.63 4.60 -25.80
CA SER A 280 10.94 3.95 -25.77
C SER A 280 11.56 4.02 -24.37
N TYR A 281 12.43 3.07 -24.03
CA TYR A 281 13.11 3.07 -22.74
C TYR A 281 13.91 4.36 -22.48
N ALA A 282 14.55 4.91 -23.50
CA ALA A 282 15.26 6.20 -23.41
C ALA A 282 14.32 7.35 -23.00
N VAL A 283 13.12 7.42 -23.61
CA VAL A 283 12.11 8.43 -23.26
C VAL A 283 11.66 8.26 -21.81
N ARG A 284 11.36 7.03 -21.38
CA ARG A 284 10.93 6.78 -19.99
C ARG A 284 12.01 7.17 -18.97
N VAL A 285 13.27 6.82 -19.21
CA VAL A 285 14.39 7.20 -18.35
C VAL A 285 14.55 8.72 -18.28
N GLN A 286 14.52 9.42 -19.43
CA GLN A 286 14.67 10.88 -19.46
C GLN A 286 13.48 11.58 -18.80
N ALA A 287 12.26 11.11 -19.08
CA ALA A 287 11.03 11.62 -18.46
C ALA A 287 11.07 11.52 -16.92
N THR A 288 11.51 10.37 -16.40
CA THR A 288 11.68 10.15 -14.95
C THR A 288 12.77 11.05 -14.37
N TYR A 289 13.94 11.14 -15.03
CA TYR A 289 15.04 12.00 -14.62
C TYR A 289 14.59 13.47 -14.47
N ASP A 290 13.89 13.98 -15.49
CA ASP A 290 13.44 15.37 -15.50
C ASP A 290 12.40 15.65 -14.44
N LEU A 291 11.39 14.76 -14.26
CA LEU A 291 10.37 14.95 -13.26
C LEU A 291 10.94 14.85 -11.84
N VAL A 292 11.74 13.81 -11.55
CA VAL A 292 12.34 13.64 -10.21
C VAL A 292 13.27 14.81 -9.87
N SER A 293 14.07 15.31 -10.83
CA SER A 293 14.92 16.46 -10.59
C SER A 293 14.13 17.73 -10.23
N LEU A 294 12.99 17.97 -10.91
CA LEU A 294 12.11 19.10 -10.62
C LEU A 294 11.42 18.96 -9.26
N LEU A 295 11.00 17.74 -8.91
CA LEU A 295 10.38 17.47 -7.60
C LEU A 295 11.37 17.65 -6.43
N LEU A 296 12.62 17.23 -6.60
CA LEU A 296 13.67 17.44 -5.60
C LEU A 296 14.00 18.93 -5.42
N ASP A 297 14.05 19.68 -6.51
CA ASP A 297 14.24 21.14 -6.47
C ASP A 297 13.06 21.82 -5.77
N TYR A 298 11.81 21.45 -6.13
CA TYR A 298 10.61 21.94 -5.47
C TYR A 298 10.59 21.61 -3.97
N ALA A 299 10.91 20.37 -3.61
CA ALA A 299 10.97 19.95 -2.21
C ALA A 299 12.06 20.75 -1.43
N GLY A 300 13.18 21.06 -2.05
CA GLY A 300 14.21 21.91 -1.46
C GLY A 300 13.77 23.37 -1.25
N GLN A 301 12.97 23.91 -2.17
CA GLN A 301 12.46 25.29 -2.10
C GLN A 301 11.29 25.43 -1.11
N HIS A 302 10.41 24.43 -1.03
CA HIS A 302 9.19 24.42 -0.22
C HIS A 302 9.23 23.39 0.93
N GLY A 303 10.43 23.02 1.35
CA GLY A 303 10.63 21.99 2.37
C GLY A 303 10.19 22.41 3.77
N ALA A 304 10.31 23.70 4.12
CA ALA A 304 9.89 24.19 5.41
C ALA A 304 8.37 24.06 5.61
N GLU A 305 7.59 24.35 4.57
CA GLU A 305 6.13 24.19 4.55
C GLU A 305 5.75 22.71 4.66
N LEU A 306 6.47 21.82 3.94
CA LEU A 306 6.27 20.39 3.98
C LEU A 306 6.52 19.81 5.38
N VAL A 307 7.68 20.07 5.96
CA VAL A 307 8.05 19.59 7.30
C VAL A 307 7.04 20.05 8.34
N LYS A 308 6.60 21.33 8.25
CA LYS A 308 5.57 21.88 9.12
C LYS A 308 4.23 21.16 8.94
N ALA A 309 3.75 20.97 7.71
CA ALA A 309 2.48 20.30 7.42
C ALA A 309 2.48 18.85 7.95
N ASN A 310 3.57 18.12 7.76
CA ASN A 310 3.74 16.76 8.27
C ASN A 310 3.72 16.72 9.82
N ALA A 311 4.40 17.67 10.47
CA ALA A 311 4.42 17.77 11.93
C ALA A 311 3.04 18.10 12.51
N GLU A 312 2.28 18.99 11.86
CA GLU A 312 0.90 19.33 12.23
C GLU A 312 -0.04 18.14 12.04
N ALA A 313 0.12 17.36 10.98
CA ALA A 313 -0.64 16.14 10.72
C ALA A 313 -0.38 15.07 11.80
N ASP A 314 0.90 14.84 12.15
CA ASP A 314 1.28 13.93 13.23
C ASP A 314 0.71 14.39 14.58
N ALA A 315 0.82 15.69 14.90
CA ALA A 315 0.27 16.26 16.13
C ALA A 315 -1.26 16.11 16.20
N THR A 316 -1.95 16.31 15.08
CA THR A 316 -3.41 16.14 15.00
C THR A 316 -3.81 14.68 15.21
N THR A 317 -3.08 13.74 14.59
CA THR A 317 -3.28 12.29 14.78
C THR A 317 -3.09 11.89 16.24
N ILE A 318 -2.05 12.38 16.90
CA ILE A 318 -1.78 12.15 18.33
C ILE A 318 -2.89 12.75 19.22
N ALA A 319 -3.29 13.99 18.94
CA ALA A 319 -4.29 14.69 19.74
C ALA A 319 -5.68 14.05 19.63
N ARG A 320 -6.00 13.39 18.53
CA ARG A 320 -7.27 12.71 18.30
C ARG A 320 -7.58 11.65 19.37
N ALA A 321 -6.59 10.96 19.89
CA ALA A 321 -6.76 10.00 20.98
C ALA A 321 -7.32 10.62 22.28
N LYS A 322 -7.28 11.95 22.40
CA LYS A 322 -7.84 12.70 23.54
C LYS A 322 -9.23 13.26 23.24
N SER A 323 -9.73 13.13 22.02
CA SER A 323 -11.02 13.66 21.58
C SER A 323 -12.00 12.51 21.32
N PRO A 324 -12.97 12.26 22.23
CA PRO A 324 -13.85 11.09 22.16
C PRO A 324 -14.89 11.15 21.04
N ALA A 325 -14.93 12.23 20.26
CA ALA A 325 -15.89 12.44 19.17
C ALA A 325 -15.24 12.57 17.79
N ALA A 326 -13.91 12.42 17.69
CA ALA A 326 -13.24 12.53 16.40
C ALA A 326 -13.43 11.23 15.57
N GLU A 327 -14.13 11.35 14.46
CA GLU A 327 -14.28 10.25 13.50
C GLU A 327 -13.11 10.16 12.53
N VAL A 328 -12.82 8.94 12.09
CA VAL A 328 -11.83 8.63 11.05
C VAL A 328 -12.50 7.76 10.01
N ALA A 329 -12.46 8.19 8.75
CA ALA A 329 -12.89 7.37 7.63
C ALA A 329 -11.90 6.21 7.43
N ILE A 330 -12.44 5.00 7.34
CA ILE A 330 -11.67 3.77 7.06
C ILE A 330 -11.97 3.21 5.67
N THR A 331 -13.10 3.59 5.06
CA THR A 331 -13.39 3.28 3.66
C THR A 331 -13.84 4.52 2.92
N TYR A 332 -13.71 4.47 1.60
CA TYR A 332 -14.07 5.56 0.70
C TYR A 332 -14.88 5.02 -0.47
N LYS A 333 -15.78 5.84 -0.99
CA LYS A 333 -16.58 5.56 -2.19
C LYS A 333 -16.35 6.64 -3.24
N PRO A 334 -16.61 6.34 -4.53
CA PRO A 334 -16.52 7.33 -5.59
C PRO A 334 -17.41 8.55 -5.31
N ASP A 335 -16.88 9.75 -5.53
CA ASP A 335 -17.69 10.97 -5.60
C ASP A 335 -18.49 10.92 -6.91
N PRO A 336 -19.81 11.10 -6.88
CA PRO A 336 -20.62 11.18 -8.10
C PRO A 336 -20.34 12.44 -8.95
N ALA A 337 -19.67 13.45 -8.39
CA ALA A 337 -19.31 14.66 -9.13
C ALA A 337 -18.27 14.36 -10.21
N THR A 338 -18.45 14.96 -11.37
CA THR A 338 -17.51 14.85 -12.49
C THR A 338 -17.10 16.23 -12.98
N THR A 339 -15.89 16.33 -13.50
CA THR A 339 -15.37 17.51 -14.20
C THR A 339 -14.95 17.13 -15.60
N ASP A 340 -14.84 18.11 -16.49
CA ASP A 340 -14.28 17.87 -17.82
C ASP A 340 -12.76 17.74 -17.75
N TYR A 341 -12.22 16.75 -18.47
CA TYR A 341 -10.79 16.54 -18.60
C TYR A 341 -10.37 16.51 -20.09
N ALA A 342 -9.34 17.28 -20.44
CA ALA A 342 -8.78 17.33 -21.79
C ALA A 342 -7.72 16.23 -21.96
N LEU A 343 -8.14 15.05 -22.40
CA LEU A 343 -7.26 13.90 -22.69
C LEU A 343 -6.51 14.11 -24.01
N LYS A 344 -5.19 14.21 -23.97
CA LYS A 344 -4.30 14.19 -25.14
C LYS A 344 -4.04 12.73 -25.56
N GLY A 345 -4.93 12.16 -26.35
CA GLY A 345 -4.85 10.81 -26.88
C GLY A 345 -4.52 10.78 -28.37
N TYR A 346 -4.87 9.69 -29.02
CA TYR A 346 -4.77 9.48 -30.45
C TYR A 346 -6.12 9.11 -31.05
N ALA A 347 -6.29 9.26 -32.37
CA ALA A 347 -7.43 8.67 -33.05
C ALA A 347 -7.40 7.15 -32.88
N TYR A 348 -8.56 6.53 -32.80
CA TYR A 348 -8.67 5.08 -32.63
C TYR A 348 -9.85 4.51 -33.42
N THR A 349 -9.79 3.22 -33.69
CA THR A 349 -10.90 2.42 -34.22
C THR A 349 -11.19 1.28 -33.26
N VAL A 350 -12.45 0.87 -33.22
CA VAL A 350 -12.89 -0.29 -32.44
C VAL A 350 -13.49 -1.30 -33.40
N THR A 351 -12.96 -2.51 -33.39
CA THR A 351 -13.43 -3.61 -34.25
C THR A 351 -13.80 -4.81 -33.38
N HIS A 352 -14.73 -5.62 -33.85
CA HIS A 352 -14.99 -6.92 -33.22
C HIS A 352 -13.83 -7.87 -33.53
N SER A 353 -13.31 -8.53 -32.50
CA SER A 353 -12.23 -9.50 -32.61
C SER A 353 -12.78 -10.92 -32.72
N ASP A 354 -12.40 -11.64 -33.74
CA ASP A 354 -12.67 -13.08 -33.91
C ASP A 354 -11.82 -13.96 -32.96
N VAL A 355 -10.75 -13.40 -32.40
CA VAL A 355 -9.88 -14.10 -31.44
C VAL A 355 -10.44 -14.03 -30.02
N SER A 356 -10.77 -12.84 -29.54
CA SER A 356 -11.27 -12.65 -28.18
C SER A 356 -12.79 -12.73 -28.04
N GLY A 357 -13.53 -12.60 -29.16
CA GLY A 357 -14.98 -12.46 -29.17
C GLY A 357 -15.51 -11.14 -28.59
N GLY A 358 -14.61 -10.21 -28.27
CA GLY A 358 -14.92 -8.90 -27.71
C GLY A 358 -14.53 -7.75 -28.65
N ASN A 359 -14.61 -6.54 -28.14
CA ASN A 359 -14.12 -5.35 -28.85
C ASN A 359 -12.59 -5.23 -28.72
N TRP A 360 -11.94 -4.85 -29.82
CA TRP A 360 -10.53 -4.56 -29.91
C TRP A 360 -10.31 -3.11 -30.33
N ILE A 361 -9.72 -2.31 -29.45
CA ILE A 361 -9.37 -0.92 -29.73
C ILE A 361 -7.97 -0.86 -30.35
N GLN A 362 -7.82 -0.05 -31.40
CA GLN A 362 -6.57 0.16 -32.11
C GLN A 362 -6.33 1.65 -32.25
N TYR A 363 -5.26 2.15 -31.66
CA TYR A 363 -4.85 3.55 -31.70
C TYR A 363 -3.98 3.83 -32.93
N ASP A 364 -4.09 5.04 -33.49
CA ASP A 364 -3.21 5.55 -34.54
C ASP A 364 -2.28 6.64 -33.97
N PRO A 365 -1.03 6.30 -33.58
CA PRO A 365 -0.09 7.25 -33.00
C PRO A 365 0.31 8.40 -33.93
N LYS A 366 -0.01 8.31 -35.21
CA LYS A 366 0.26 9.36 -36.20
C LYS A 366 -0.84 10.43 -36.24
N THR A 367 -1.96 10.19 -35.58
CA THR A 367 -3.11 11.07 -35.58
C THR A 367 -3.43 11.53 -34.14
N PRO A 368 -2.65 12.50 -33.59
CA PRO A 368 -2.91 13.06 -32.26
C PRO A 368 -4.31 13.70 -32.20
N LYS A 369 -5.01 13.46 -31.10
CA LYS A 369 -6.36 13.99 -30.91
C LYS A 369 -6.61 14.28 -29.44
N THR A 370 -7.19 15.45 -29.15
CA THR A 370 -7.65 15.80 -27.81
C THR A 370 -9.13 15.46 -27.69
N TYR A 371 -9.49 14.79 -26.60
CA TYR A 371 -10.86 14.45 -26.23
C TYR A 371 -11.24 15.19 -24.95
N THR A 372 -12.45 15.72 -24.89
CA THR A 372 -13.04 16.13 -23.60
C THR A 372 -13.77 14.93 -23.03
N ILE A 373 -13.33 14.45 -21.86
CA ILE A 373 -13.88 13.25 -21.22
C ILE A 373 -14.30 13.55 -19.78
N PRO A 374 -15.28 12.80 -19.22
CA PRO A 374 -15.62 12.92 -17.81
C PRO A 374 -14.45 12.46 -16.91
N ASN A 375 -14.16 13.25 -15.89
CA ASN A 375 -13.22 12.91 -14.83
C ASN A 375 -13.97 12.71 -13.51
N ALA A 376 -14.05 11.47 -13.03
CA ALA A 376 -14.70 11.05 -11.79
C ALA A 376 -13.66 10.53 -10.76
N ASN A 377 -12.56 11.25 -10.59
CA ASN A 377 -11.44 10.84 -9.73
C ASN A 377 -11.66 11.12 -8.23
N GLY A 378 -12.69 11.87 -7.85
CA GLY A 378 -12.97 12.22 -6.46
C GLY A 378 -13.43 11.03 -5.63
N LEU A 379 -13.09 11.05 -4.34
CA LEU A 379 -13.57 10.12 -3.33
C LEU A 379 -14.32 10.86 -2.22
N LEU A 380 -15.25 10.17 -1.58
CA LEU A 380 -15.92 10.63 -0.36
C LEU A 380 -15.75 9.57 0.74
N PRO A 381 -15.66 9.97 2.02
CA PRO A 381 -15.75 9.04 3.14
C PRO A 381 -17.01 8.17 3.06
N ASP A 382 -16.89 6.88 3.37
CA ASP A 382 -18.00 5.94 3.38
C ASP A 382 -18.24 5.38 4.79
N ILE A 383 -17.36 4.49 5.27
CA ILE A 383 -17.43 3.99 6.65
C ILE A 383 -16.44 4.81 7.49
N SER A 384 -16.96 5.34 8.60
CA SER A 384 -16.15 6.05 9.61
C SER A 384 -16.30 5.40 10.97
N ILE A 385 -15.23 5.46 11.77
CA ILE A 385 -15.22 4.98 13.14
C ILE A 385 -14.78 6.09 14.10
N THR A 386 -15.18 5.96 15.35
CA THR A 386 -14.54 6.67 16.47
C THR A 386 -13.47 5.74 17.04
N PRO A 387 -12.17 6.04 16.85
CA PRO A 387 -11.10 5.18 17.36
C PRO A 387 -11.13 5.07 18.89
N PRO A 388 -10.77 3.92 19.46
CA PRO A 388 -10.60 3.80 20.91
C PRO A 388 -9.37 4.60 21.39
N VAL A 389 -9.20 4.72 22.70
CA VAL A 389 -7.97 5.31 23.29
C VAL A 389 -6.76 4.38 23.08
N ALA A 390 -7.02 3.07 23.11
CA ALA A 390 -6.04 2.05 22.74
C ALA A 390 -6.74 0.79 22.21
N TYR A 391 -6.04 0.05 21.35
CA TYR A 391 -6.38 -1.35 21.06
C TYR A 391 -5.60 -2.28 21.99
N VAL A 392 -6.21 -3.42 22.32
CA VAL A 392 -5.53 -4.48 23.07
C VAL A 392 -5.62 -5.77 22.27
N VAL A 393 -4.45 -6.37 21.99
CA VAL A 393 -4.31 -7.60 21.24
C VAL A 393 -3.84 -8.70 22.20
N PRO A 394 -4.57 -9.81 22.33
CA PRO A 394 -4.19 -10.91 23.21
C PRO A 394 -2.87 -11.57 22.77
N ALA A 395 -2.08 -12.03 23.74
CA ALA A 395 -0.72 -12.54 23.56
C ALA A 395 -0.58 -13.69 22.54
N GLN A 396 -1.62 -14.52 22.40
CA GLN A 396 -1.63 -15.66 21.48
C GLN A 396 -1.69 -15.27 20.00
N TRP A 397 -2.06 -14.03 19.68
CA TRP A 397 -2.10 -13.53 18.29
C TRP A 397 -0.73 -12.98 17.88
N THR A 398 0.27 -13.84 17.92
CA THR A 398 1.68 -13.48 17.70
C THR A 398 1.93 -12.87 16.33
N ASP A 399 1.25 -13.36 15.29
CA ASP A 399 1.40 -12.84 13.92
C ASP A 399 0.82 -11.44 13.77
N VAL A 400 -0.29 -11.15 14.44
CA VAL A 400 -0.86 -9.78 14.51
C VAL A 400 0.12 -8.85 15.21
N ILE A 401 0.62 -9.25 16.38
CA ILE A 401 1.59 -8.48 17.17
C ILE A 401 2.85 -8.21 16.36
N ALA A 402 3.37 -9.22 15.65
CA ALA A 402 4.57 -9.07 14.82
C ALA A 402 4.38 -8.05 13.67
N ARG A 403 3.16 -7.93 13.11
CA ARG A 403 2.86 -6.89 12.10
C ARG A 403 2.84 -5.50 12.73
N LEU A 404 2.22 -5.35 13.89
CA LEU A 404 2.24 -4.08 14.63
C LEU A 404 3.69 -3.64 14.95
N GLU A 405 4.55 -4.58 15.38
CA GLU A 405 5.98 -4.33 15.61
C GLU A 405 6.71 -3.93 14.32
N ALA A 406 6.44 -4.63 13.22
CA ALA A 406 7.06 -4.32 11.92
C ALA A 406 6.76 -2.88 11.46
N HIS A 407 5.58 -2.37 11.77
CA HIS A 407 5.20 -0.97 11.50
C HIS A 407 5.76 0.05 12.50
N GLY A 408 6.52 -0.39 13.51
CA GLY A 408 7.12 0.50 14.52
C GLY A 408 6.10 1.14 15.45
N LEU A 409 4.94 0.52 15.63
CA LEU A 409 3.94 1.03 16.55
C LEU A 409 4.40 0.90 18.00
N ARG A 410 4.20 1.96 18.77
CA ARG A 410 4.43 1.93 20.22
C ARG A 410 3.41 0.99 20.85
N MET A 411 3.90 0.06 21.64
CA MET A 411 3.10 -0.94 22.35
C MET A 411 3.60 -1.13 23.76
N GLU A 412 2.68 -1.43 24.68
CA GLU A 412 2.97 -1.80 26.07
C GLU A 412 2.57 -3.25 26.27
N ARG A 413 3.47 -4.10 26.78
CA ARG A 413 3.14 -5.49 27.11
C ARG A 413 2.60 -5.60 28.52
N LEU A 414 1.49 -6.32 28.68
CA LEU A 414 0.95 -6.64 30.00
C LEU A 414 1.89 -7.62 30.71
N SER A 415 2.27 -7.29 31.93
CA SER A 415 3.13 -8.13 32.78
C SER A 415 2.38 -9.20 33.57
N CYS A 416 1.07 -9.06 33.68
CA CYS A 416 0.18 -9.95 34.41
C CYS A 416 -1.15 -10.14 33.68
N SER A 417 -1.98 -11.06 34.14
CA SER A 417 -3.35 -11.21 33.65
C SER A 417 -4.18 -10.00 34.06
N VAL A 418 -4.91 -9.42 33.11
CA VAL A 418 -5.72 -8.21 33.34
C VAL A 418 -7.11 -8.42 32.75
N LYS A 419 -8.13 -8.10 33.53
CA LYS A 419 -9.52 -8.10 33.10
C LYS A 419 -9.89 -6.71 32.56
N LEU A 420 -10.26 -6.62 31.30
CA LEU A 420 -10.61 -5.35 30.66
C LEU A 420 -11.98 -5.43 29.99
N ARG A 421 -12.75 -4.36 30.16
CA ARG A 421 -14.00 -4.15 29.42
C ARG A 421 -13.74 -3.20 28.28
N GLY A 422 -14.21 -3.59 27.07
CA GLY A 422 -14.04 -2.78 25.88
C GLY A 422 -15.05 -3.10 24.79
N THR A 423 -14.88 -2.47 23.65
CA THR A 423 -15.64 -2.70 22.43
C THR A 423 -14.85 -3.62 21.50
N SER A 424 -15.52 -4.58 20.89
CA SER A 424 -14.99 -5.47 19.89
C SER A 424 -16.05 -5.76 18.82
N TYR A 425 -15.88 -6.83 18.06
CA TYR A 425 -16.82 -7.21 17.02
C TYR A 425 -17.19 -8.69 17.10
N GLN A 426 -18.43 -9.00 16.73
CA GLN A 426 -18.86 -10.30 16.27
C GLN A 426 -18.87 -10.27 14.75
N ILE A 427 -18.22 -11.24 14.13
CA ILE A 427 -18.11 -11.35 12.68
C ILE A 427 -18.95 -12.55 12.22
N ASP A 428 -19.91 -12.29 11.34
CA ASP A 428 -20.83 -13.28 10.81
C ASP A 428 -20.76 -13.36 9.29
N ASP A 429 -21.21 -14.44 8.71
CA ASP A 429 -21.31 -14.69 7.26
C ASP A 429 -20.01 -14.45 6.49
N PRO A 430 -18.86 -15.01 6.91
CA PRO A 430 -17.59 -14.79 6.23
C PRO A 430 -17.57 -15.45 4.85
N VAL A 431 -17.08 -14.72 3.83
CA VAL A 431 -16.89 -15.23 2.47
C VAL A 431 -15.46 -14.93 2.02
N TRP A 432 -14.71 -15.98 1.73
CA TRP A 432 -13.33 -15.88 1.23
C TRP A 432 -13.26 -15.90 -0.29
N ALA A 433 -12.19 -15.34 -0.84
CA ALA A 433 -11.84 -15.48 -2.24
C ALA A 433 -11.58 -16.97 -2.57
N GLU A 434 -12.12 -17.44 -3.70
CA GLU A 434 -11.89 -18.82 -4.16
C GLU A 434 -10.42 -19.08 -4.52
N ARG A 435 -9.73 -18.06 -5.03
CA ARG A 435 -8.32 -18.14 -5.42
C ARG A 435 -7.45 -17.29 -4.50
N PRO A 436 -6.22 -17.74 -4.22
CA PRO A 436 -5.30 -16.93 -3.45
C PRO A 436 -4.93 -15.64 -4.20
N PHE A 437 -4.74 -14.58 -3.44
CA PHE A 437 -4.22 -13.30 -3.88
C PHE A 437 -3.07 -12.89 -2.94
N GLU A 438 -1.89 -12.67 -3.48
CA GLU A 438 -0.70 -12.28 -2.71
C GLU A 438 -0.42 -13.21 -1.50
N GLY A 439 -0.57 -14.51 -1.71
CA GLY A 439 -0.31 -15.55 -0.71
C GLY A 439 -1.47 -15.85 0.24
N HIS A 440 -2.60 -15.16 0.15
CA HIS A 440 -3.74 -15.29 1.06
C HIS A 440 -5.05 -15.56 0.34
N HIS A 441 -5.96 -16.31 0.96
CA HIS A 441 -7.38 -16.32 0.62
C HIS A 441 -8.06 -15.14 1.33
N VAL A 442 -8.18 -14.01 0.64
CA VAL A 442 -8.68 -12.76 1.23
C VAL A 442 -10.14 -12.92 1.64
N LEU A 443 -10.49 -12.48 2.86
CA LEU A 443 -11.87 -12.40 3.32
C LEU A 443 -12.56 -11.24 2.59
N GLN A 444 -13.40 -11.58 1.59
CA GLN A 444 -14.02 -10.61 0.68
C GLN A 444 -15.19 -9.87 1.34
N SER A 445 -16.05 -10.60 2.03
CA SER A 445 -17.23 -10.02 2.68
C SER A 445 -17.55 -10.72 3.99
N PHE A 446 -18.17 -10.01 4.90
CA PHE A 446 -18.67 -10.46 6.18
C PHE A 446 -19.64 -9.41 6.75
N LYS A 447 -20.31 -9.75 7.83
CA LYS A 447 -21.07 -8.79 8.66
C LYS A 447 -20.32 -8.56 9.96
N ALA A 448 -20.07 -7.31 10.32
CA ALA A 448 -19.43 -6.94 11.58
C ALA A 448 -20.46 -6.27 12.49
N SER A 449 -20.67 -6.82 13.66
CA SER A 449 -21.55 -6.26 14.69
C SER A 449 -20.74 -5.83 15.91
N ARG A 450 -20.82 -4.56 16.29
CA ARG A 450 -20.12 -4.04 17.48
C ARG A 450 -20.71 -4.65 18.75
N VAL A 451 -19.82 -5.15 19.61
CA VAL A 451 -20.20 -5.75 20.89
C VAL A 451 -19.35 -5.15 22.02
N THR A 452 -19.96 -4.94 23.17
CA THR A 452 -19.21 -4.60 24.39
C THR A 452 -19.04 -5.86 25.22
N ARG A 453 -17.81 -6.19 25.58
CA ARG A 453 -17.51 -7.38 26.38
C ARG A 453 -16.38 -7.11 27.37
N GLU A 454 -16.22 -8.06 28.27
CA GLU A 454 -15.14 -8.08 29.25
C GLU A 454 -14.30 -9.34 29.00
N ASP A 455 -13.01 -9.15 28.77
CA ASP A 455 -12.07 -10.22 28.47
C ASP A 455 -10.96 -10.26 29.53
N VAL A 456 -10.53 -11.48 29.86
CA VAL A 456 -9.32 -11.72 30.65
C VAL A 456 -8.15 -11.86 29.67
N LEU A 457 -7.24 -10.91 29.71
CA LEU A 457 -6.10 -10.81 28.81
C LEU A 457 -4.86 -11.37 29.51
N PRO A 458 -4.20 -12.39 28.95
CA PRO A 458 -3.03 -13.02 29.58
C PRO A 458 -1.80 -12.10 29.57
N PRO A 459 -0.79 -12.39 30.42
CA PRO A 459 0.50 -11.73 30.34
C PRO A 459 1.09 -11.84 28.93
N GLY A 460 1.78 -10.79 28.47
CA GLY A 460 2.32 -10.70 27.10
C GLY A 460 1.34 -10.13 26.08
N SER A 461 0.05 -9.97 26.39
CA SER A 461 -0.88 -9.19 25.56
C SER A 461 -0.38 -7.76 25.40
N VAL A 462 -0.65 -7.14 24.24
CA VAL A 462 -0.14 -5.81 23.93
C VAL A 462 -1.23 -4.77 23.92
N VAL A 463 -0.97 -3.63 24.55
CA VAL A 463 -1.76 -2.41 24.47
C VAL A 463 -1.12 -1.51 23.42
N VAL A 464 -1.89 -1.07 22.43
CA VAL A 464 -1.47 -0.19 21.34
C VAL A 464 -2.13 1.17 21.55
N PRO A 465 -1.46 2.14 22.19
CA PRO A 465 -2.04 3.46 22.44
C PRO A 465 -2.24 4.21 21.13
N MET A 466 -3.34 4.95 21.01
CA MET A 466 -3.65 5.71 19.80
C MET A 466 -3.06 7.13 19.80
N ASP A 467 -2.42 7.57 20.89
CA ASP A 467 -1.71 8.85 20.98
C ASP A 467 -0.29 8.76 20.39
N GLN A 468 -0.19 8.28 19.17
CA GLN A 468 1.07 8.13 18.40
C GLN A 468 0.88 8.48 16.92
N PRO A 469 1.94 8.89 16.19
CA PRO A 469 1.84 9.23 14.76
C PRO A 469 1.33 8.08 13.89
N GLY A 470 1.68 6.83 14.22
CA GLY A 470 1.26 5.62 13.50
C GLY A 470 -0.17 5.16 13.81
N ALA A 471 -0.99 5.94 14.50
CA ALA A 471 -2.34 5.52 14.90
C ALA A 471 -3.25 5.14 13.71
N ASN A 472 -3.11 5.81 12.54
CA ASN A 472 -3.88 5.44 11.35
C ASN A 472 -3.48 4.06 10.82
N VAL A 473 -2.20 3.67 10.93
CA VAL A 473 -1.74 2.31 10.58
C VAL A 473 -2.35 1.28 11.54
N ALA A 474 -2.41 1.59 12.84
CA ALA A 474 -3.05 0.70 13.80
C ALA A 474 -4.55 0.51 13.51
N ILE A 475 -5.26 1.58 13.10
CA ILE A 475 -6.65 1.51 12.67
C ILE A 475 -6.79 0.60 11.44
N GLU A 476 -6.00 0.83 10.40
CA GLU A 476 -6.06 0.01 9.16
C GLU A 476 -5.83 -1.47 9.45
N LEU A 477 -4.87 -1.80 10.31
CA LEU A 477 -4.55 -3.18 10.65
C LEU A 477 -5.61 -3.85 11.52
N LEU A 478 -6.24 -3.11 12.45
CA LEU A 478 -7.03 -3.67 13.55
C LEU A 478 -8.53 -3.41 13.45
N GLU A 479 -9.00 -2.53 12.57
CA GLU A 479 -10.45 -2.40 12.34
C GLU A 479 -10.88 -3.42 11.27
N PRO A 480 -11.83 -4.32 11.58
CA PRO A 480 -12.17 -5.42 10.68
C PRO A 480 -12.69 -4.96 9.32
N GLU A 481 -13.38 -3.83 9.26
CA GLU A 481 -13.96 -3.28 8.04
C GLU A 481 -12.95 -2.49 7.18
N ALA A 482 -11.77 -2.18 7.70
CA ALA A 482 -10.71 -1.54 6.91
C ALA A 482 -10.29 -2.45 5.73
N PRO A 483 -10.06 -1.88 4.53
CA PRO A 483 -9.84 -2.66 3.31
C PRO A 483 -8.62 -3.58 3.35
N ASP A 484 -7.61 -3.21 4.12
CA ASP A 484 -6.36 -3.94 4.27
C ASP A 484 -6.12 -4.46 5.69
N SER A 485 -7.21 -4.66 6.46
CA SER A 485 -7.12 -5.19 7.83
C SER A 485 -6.50 -6.59 7.88
N LEU A 486 -5.87 -6.92 9.00
CA LEU A 486 -5.31 -8.25 9.24
C LEU A 486 -6.40 -9.33 9.26
N LEU A 487 -7.66 -8.98 9.58
CA LEU A 487 -8.79 -9.87 9.41
C LEU A 487 -8.99 -10.21 7.93
N ARG A 488 -9.05 -9.21 7.05
CA ARG A 488 -9.24 -9.44 5.60
C ARG A 488 -8.11 -10.21 4.97
N TRP A 489 -6.89 -10.04 5.44
CA TRP A 489 -5.73 -10.81 5.00
C TRP A 489 -5.63 -12.21 5.60
N GLY A 490 -6.61 -12.66 6.41
CA GLY A 490 -6.71 -14.02 6.90
C GLY A 490 -5.86 -14.35 8.14
N TYR A 491 -5.24 -13.36 8.78
CA TYR A 491 -4.44 -13.59 10.01
C TYR A 491 -5.27 -14.06 11.21
N LEU A 492 -6.59 -13.92 11.09
CA LEU A 492 -7.55 -14.26 12.14
C LEU A 492 -8.54 -15.35 11.72
N ASP A 493 -8.31 -16.04 10.59
CA ASP A 493 -9.24 -17.03 10.03
C ASP A 493 -9.58 -18.17 10.99
N ALA A 494 -8.66 -18.53 11.88
CA ALA A 494 -8.89 -19.56 12.90
C ALA A 494 -10.06 -19.21 13.85
N THR A 495 -10.47 -17.95 13.95
CA THR A 495 -11.64 -17.54 14.75
C THR A 495 -12.98 -17.98 14.17
N PHE A 496 -13.02 -18.31 12.88
CA PHE A 496 -14.24 -18.78 12.20
C PHE A 496 -14.44 -20.28 12.24
N GLU A 497 -13.46 -21.02 12.76
CA GLU A 497 -13.53 -22.46 12.80
C GLU A 497 -14.15 -22.97 14.11
N PRO A 498 -15.25 -23.69 14.10
CA PRO A 498 -15.69 -24.46 15.26
C PRO A 498 -14.65 -25.54 15.56
N LYS A 499 -14.17 -25.63 16.80
CA LYS A 499 -13.12 -26.61 17.14
C LYS A 499 -13.67 -27.93 17.67
N GLU A 500 -14.89 -27.91 18.25
CA GLU A 500 -15.60 -29.10 18.66
C GLU A 500 -16.51 -29.61 17.54
N TYR A 501 -16.78 -30.90 17.54
CA TYR A 501 -17.66 -31.55 16.59
C TYR A 501 -18.63 -32.49 17.27
N GLY A 502 -19.79 -32.69 16.68
CA GLY A 502 -20.78 -33.68 17.11
C GLY A 502 -20.62 -35.00 16.35
N GLU A 503 -20.42 -36.10 17.06
CA GLU A 503 -20.51 -37.45 16.45
C GLU A 503 -21.95 -37.70 15.96
N PRO A 504 -22.15 -38.14 14.71
CA PRO A 504 -23.49 -38.20 14.08
C PRO A 504 -24.57 -38.93 14.89
N ARG A 505 -24.23 -40.04 15.55
CA ARG A 505 -25.20 -40.79 16.36
C ARG A 505 -25.61 -40.07 17.65
N VAL A 506 -24.70 -39.25 18.17
CA VAL A 506 -24.97 -38.40 19.35
C VAL A 506 -25.82 -37.22 18.96
N VAL A 507 -25.47 -36.55 17.86
CA VAL A 507 -26.23 -35.40 17.34
C VAL A 507 -27.62 -35.82 16.86
N GLU A 508 -27.81 -37.03 16.31
CA GLU A 508 -29.12 -37.53 15.96
C GLU A 508 -30.07 -37.63 17.16
N LYS A 509 -29.56 -38.09 18.32
CA LYS A 509 -30.33 -38.09 19.56
C LYS A 509 -30.63 -36.69 20.07
N LEU A 510 -29.65 -35.80 20.04
CA LEU A 510 -29.79 -34.40 20.41
C LEU A 510 -30.85 -33.71 19.51
N ALA A 511 -30.78 -33.90 18.22
CA ALA A 511 -31.72 -33.33 17.24
C ALA A 511 -33.16 -33.76 17.52
N ARG A 512 -33.40 -35.04 17.82
CA ARG A 512 -34.73 -35.57 18.16
C ARG A 512 -35.26 -34.93 19.46
N ASP A 513 -34.40 -34.80 20.46
CA ASP A 513 -34.77 -34.13 21.72
C ASP A 513 -35.12 -32.66 21.48
N MET A 514 -34.29 -31.94 20.73
CA MET A 514 -34.52 -30.54 20.35
C MET A 514 -35.84 -30.34 19.58
N LEU A 515 -36.14 -31.22 18.64
CA LEU A 515 -37.38 -31.17 17.86
C LEU A 515 -38.63 -31.42 18.76
N GLN A 516 -38.52 -32.29 19.74
CA GLN A 516 -39.62 -32.55 20.71
C GLN A 516 -39.90 -31.37 21.62
N HIS A 517 -38.85 -30.65 22.05
CA HIS A 517 -38.98 -29.58 23.03
C HIS A 517 -39.10 -28.17 22.42
N SER A 518 -38.89 -28.00 21.10
CA SER A 518 -38.97 -26.71 20.45
C SER A 518 -39.80 -26.73 19.16
N PRO A 519 -41.11 -26.44 19.23
CA PRO A 519 -41.97 -26.35 18.04
C PRO A 519 -41.49 -25.31 17.04
N LYS A 520 -40.85 -24.22 17.51
CA LYS A 520 -40.24 -23.17 16.66
C LYS A 520 -39.10 -23.74 15.84
N LEU A 521 -38.19 -24.48 16.45
CA LEU A 521 -37.06 -25.10 15.76
C LEU A 521 -37.52 -26.18 14.77
N ALA A 522 -38.57 -26.92 15.14
CA ALA A 522 -39.15 -27.91 14.25
C ALA A 522 -39.74 -27.27 12.96
N ALA A 523 -40.44 -26.16 13.11
CA ALA A 523 -40.95 -25.39 11.97
C ALA A 523 -39.80 -24.83 11.11
N GLU A 524 -38.79 -24.24 11.70
CA GLU A 524 -37.59 -23.71 11.02
C GLU A 524 -36.89 -24.83 10.21
N PHE A 525 -36.68 -25.99 10.82
CA PHE A 525 -36.06 -27.12 10.15
C PHE A 525 -36.92 -27.65 8.97
N ALA A 526 -38.22 -27.73 9.17
CA ALA A 526 -39.15 -28.17 8.13
C ALA A 526 -39.18 -27.20 6.94
N ASP A 527 -39.14 -25.91 7.18
CA ASP A 527 -39.10 -24.88 6.14
C ASP A 527 -37.78 -24.90 5.39
N LYS A 528 -36.64 -25.08 6.09
CA LYS A 528 -35.32 -25.23 5.46
C LYS A 528 -35.25 -26.50 4.59
N LEU A 529 -35.85 -27.62 4.99
CA LEU A 529 -35.94 -28.84 4.18
C LEU A 529 -36.72 -28.63 2.87
N LYS A 530 -37.70 -27.72 2.86
CA LYS A 530 -38.50 -27.42 1.67
C LYS A 530 -37.80 -26.42 0.72
N SER A 531 -37.13 -25.42 1.32
CA SER A 531 -36.55 -24.31 0.57
C SER A 531 -35.13 -24.55 0.06
N ASP A 532 -34.38 -25.49 0.67
CA ASP A 532 -32.98 -25.78 0.38
C ASP A 532 -32.80 -27.26 0.02
N THR A 533 -32.78 -27.57 -1.27
CA THR A 533 -32.65 -28.95 -1.78
C THR A 533 -31.27 -29.55 -1.47
N ALA A 534 -30.20 -28.77 -1.44
CA ALA A 534 -28.87 -29.25 -1.12
C ALA A 534 -28.79 -29.64 0.36
N PHE A 535 -29.31 -28.78 1.26
CA PHE A 535 -29.47 -29.09 2.68
C PHE A 535 -30.33 -30.36 2.90
N ALA A 536 -31.47 -30.45 2.22
CA ALA A 536 -32.35 -31.58 2.32
C ALA A 536 -31.72 -32.92 1.89
N ALA A 537 -30.79 -32.89 0.95
CA ALA A 537 -30.06 -34.06 0.47
C ALA A 537 -28.84 -34.44 1.32
N SER A 538 -28.38 -33.57 2.24
CA SER A 538 -27.17 -33.77 3.02
C SER A 538 -27.46 -34.20 4.47
N PRO A 539 -27.26 -35.48 4.83
CA PRO A 539 -27.41 -35.93 6.22
C PRO A 539 -26.53 -35.15 7.20
N ARG A 540 -25.31 -34.81 6.77
CA ARG A 540 -24.35 -34.05 7.55
C ARG A 540 -24.87 -32.63 7.84
N ALA A 541 -25.29 -31.89 6.81
CA ALA A 541 -25.79 -30.53 6.97
C ALA A 541 -27.04 -30.48 7.89
N ARG A 542 -27.91 -31.51 7.82
CA ARG A 542 -29.06 -31.62 8.70
C ARG A 542 -28.68 -31.80 10.17
N LEU A 543 -27.65 -32.60 10.46
CA LEU A 543 -27.17 -32.78 11.83
C LEU A 543 -26.42 -31.55 12.32
N GLU A 544 -25.58 -30.93 11.48
CA GLU A 544 -24.90 -29.67 11.76
C GLU A 544 -25.89 -28.57 12.14
N PHE A 545 -27.05 -28.46 11.46
CA PHE A 545 -28.11 -27.52 11.79
C PHE A 545 -28.55 -27.58 13.27
N PHE A 546 -28.66 -28.79 13.85
CA PHE A 546 -28.98 -28.96 15.27
C PHE A 546 -27.79 -28.76 16.19
N PHE A 547 -26.62 -29.27 15.79
CA PHE A 547 -25.40 -29.08 16.57
C PHE A 547 -25.07 -27.59 16.77
N GLU A 548 -25.12 -26.79 15.72
CA GLU A 548 -24.89 -25.34 15.74
C GLU A 548 -25.87 -24.57 16.62
N ARG A 549 -27.09 -25.12 16.85
CA ARG A 549 -28.13 -24.52 17.71
C ARG A 549 -28.17 -25.12 19.09
N SER A 550 -27.24 -25.97 19.41
CA SER A 550 -27.14 -26.64 20.71
C SER A 550 -26.17 -25.90 21.63
N PRO A 551 -26.29 -26.09 22.96
CA PRO A 551 -25.32 -25.53 23.92
C PRO A 551 -23.92 -26.13 23.80
N TRP A 552 -23.75 -27.21 23.05
CA TRP A 552 -22.45 -27.85 22.77
C TRP A 552 -21.65 -27.16 21.66
N TYR A 553 -22.32 -26.36 20.85
CA TYR A 553 -21.68 -25.51 19.88
C TYR A 553 -21.32 -24.18 20.54
N ALA A 554 -20.05 -23.90 20.66
CA ALA A 554 -19.54 -22.67 21.30
C ALA A 554 -19.74 -21.45 20.37
N ALA A 555 -20.99 -21.17 20.00
CA ALA A 555 -21.35 -20.11 19.05
C ALA A 555 -20.77 -18.72 19.41
N GLN A 556 -20.62 -18.45 20.72
CA GLN A 556 -20.03 -17.20 21.21
C GLN A 556 -18.54 -17.07 20.88
N ASP A 557 -17.86 -18.15 20.51
CA ASP A 557 -16.42 -18.15 20.20
C ASP A 557 -16.13 -18.13 18.70
N VAL A 558 -17.09 -18.56 17.87
CA VAL A 558 -16.97 -18.53 16.41
C VAL A 558 -17.23 -17.12 15.91
N GLY A 559 -16.30 -16.58 15.09
CA GLY A 559 -16.39 -15.21 14.57
C GLY A 559 -16.15 -14.13 15.64
N ARG A 560 -15.71 -14.50 16.83
CA ARG A 560 -15.35 -13.55 17.89
C ARG A 560 -14.05 -12.85 17.55
N TYR A 561 -14.13 -11.57 17.20
CA TYR A 561 -12.96 -10.77 16.87
C TYR A 561 -12.09 -10.59 18.14
N PRO A 562 -10.78 -10.93 18.10
CA PRO A 562 -9.98 -11.00 19.32
C PRO A 562 -9.52 -9.66 19.87
N VAL A 563 -9.47 -8.61 19.02
CA VAL A 563 -8.97 -7.29 19.39
C VAL A 563 -10.03 -6.53 20.18
N LEU A 564 -9.60 -5.88 21.26
CA LEU A 564 -10.47 -5.10 22.14
C LEU A 564 -10.10 -3.61 22.05
N GLY A 565 -11.04 -2.76 21.67
CA GLY A 565 -10.91 -1.31 21.77
C GLY A 565 -11.28 -0.83 23.16
N VAL A 566 -10.39 -0.11 23.84
CA VAL A 566 -10.59 0.32 25.24
C VAL A 566 -10.58 1.84 25.35
N ASP A 567 -11.34 2.33 26.32
CA ASP A 567 -11.34 3.74 26.71
C ASP A 567 -10.32 4.03 27.83
N ARG A 568 -10.18 5.30 28.18
CA ARG A 568 -9.24 5.74 29.22
C ARG A 568 -9.54 5.12 30.58
N LYS A 569 -10.84 5.02 30.96
CA LYS A 569 -11.26 4.48 32.24
C LYS A 569 -10.89 3.00 32.36
N ALA A 570 -11.08 2.23 31.31
CA ALA A 570 -10.68 0.82 31.27
C ALA A 570 -9.16 0.65 31.42
N LEU A 571 -8.36 1.51 30.75
CA LEU A 571 -6.90 1.48 30.88
C LEU A 571 -6.40 1.85 32.27
N GLU A 572 -7.02 2.85 32.90
CA GLU A 572 -6.66 3.29 34.29
C GLU A 572 -7.06 2.26 35.33
N SER A 573 -8.10 1.47 35.07
CA SER A 573 -8.60 0.42 35.97
C SER A 573 -7.90 -0.92 35.83
N LYS A 574 -6.89 -1.04 34.95
CA LYS A 574 -6.14 -2.29 34.78
C LYS A 574 -5.37 -2.65 36.05
N LEU A 575 -5.94 -3.55 36.83
CA LEU A 575 -5.31 -4.16 37.97
C LEU A 575 -4.94 -5.60 37.63
N CYS A 576 -3.77 -6.04 38.09
CA CYS A 576 -3.40 -7.44 37.95
C CYS A 576 -4.42 -8.31 38.70
N GLU A 577 -4.97 -9.30 38.03
CA GLU A 577 -5.69 -10.38 38.70
C GLU A 577 -4.65 -11.23 39.43
N GLY A 578 -4.78 -11.32 40.79
CA GLY A 578 -3.85 -12.04 41.65
C GLY A 578 -3.95 -13.55 41.54
#